data_7e04f16518aec65ac40859eb0d1569a2
#
_entry.id   7e04f16518aec65ac40859eb0d1569a2
#
_cell.length_a   1.000
_cell.length_b   1.000
_cell.length_c   1.000
_cell.angle_alpha   90.00
_cell.angle_beta   90.00
_cell.angle_gamma   90.00
#
_symmetry.space_group_name_H-M   'P 1'
#
loop_
_entity.id
_entity.type
_entity.pdbx_description
1 polymer ?
#
loop_
_entity_poly.entity_id
_entity_poly.type
_entity_poly.pdbx_seq_one_letter_code
_entity_poly.pdbx_strand_id
1 'polypeptide(L)'
;MKFTASKKTIALVAAAAMLTSVAACGSSSNSSSSGVTEGGKTEITVWSWDSTLPRTVKDFEKANPDITVKVTNAGTNKTEYTALNNALSAGKGAPDLVQIEYYALPEYQVRGEIEDLSQFGADKFSDFYTPGTWASVKLNGGVYALPMDSGPMAWL
;
A
#
# COMPACT_ATOMS: atom_id res chain seq x y z
N MET A 1 -4.17 22.81 67.58
CA MET A 1 -5.21 23.82 67.40
C MET A 1 -6.06 23.36 66.26
N LYS A 2 -7.17 22.69 66.51
CA LYS A 2 -8.55 23.10 66.79
C LYS A 2 -9.16 23.92 65.65
N PHE A 3 -10.12 23.24 65.00
CA PHE A 3 -11.48 23.66 64.62
C PHE A 3 -11.57 24.41 63.27
N THR A 4 -12.59 24.27 62.41
CA THR A 4 -13.99 23.85 62.58
C THR A 4 -14.60 23.55 61.22
N ALA A 5 -15.50 22.61 61.17
CA ALA A 5 -16.41 22.31 60.07
C ALA A 5 -17.50 23.40 59.92
N SER A 6 -17.96 23.68 58.72
CA SER A 6 -19.28 24.28 58.50
C SER A 6 -20.01 23.60 57.36
N LYS A 7 -21.08 22.94 57.69
CA LYS A 7 -22.13 22.39 56.80
C LYS A 7 -23.12 23.51 56.46
N LYS A 8 -23.59 23.56 55.21
CA LYS A 8 -24.96 23.99 54.84
C LYS A 8 -25.10 23.72 53.32
N THR A 9 -25.79 22.69 52.98
CA THR A 9 -27.22 22.50 52.62
C THR A 9 -27.65 23.05 51.27
N ILE A 10 -27.92 22.09 50.36
CA ILE A 10 -29.12 21.89 49.51
C ILE A 10 -29.44 22.96 48.46
N ALA A 11 -29.38 22.57 47.19
CA ALA A 11 -30.47 22.81 46.25
C ALA A 11 -30.41 21.73 45.13
N LEU A 12 -31.42 20.88 45.13
CA LEU A 12 -31.83 20.01 44.04
C LEU A 12 -32.37 20.88 42.92
N VAL A 13 -31.84 20.72 41.69
CA VAL A 13 -32.59 21.02 40.47
C VAL A 13 -32.37 19.86 39.54
N ALA A 14 -33.40 19.07 39.36
CA ALA A 14 -33.54 18.08 38.31
C ALA A 14 -33.83 18.80 36.99
N ALA A 15 -33.05 18.53 36.00
CA ALA A 15 -33.42 18.81 34.61
C ALA A 15 -33.02 17.62 33.72
N ALA A 16 -34.03 17.12 33.09
CA ALA A 16 -34.10 15.86 32.34
C ALA A 16 -33.25 15.82 31.08
N ALA A 17 -32.75 14.62 30.85
CA ALA A 17 -32.68 13.89 29.58
C ALA A 17 -32.37 14.66 28.30
N MET A 18 -31.23 14.31 27.67
CA MET A 18 -31.21 13.87 26.26
C MET A 18 -30.08 12.90 26.08
N LEU A 19 -30.41 11.63 26.12
CA LEU A 19 -29.61 10.52 25.61
C LEU A 19 -29.61 10.58 24.08
N THR A 20 -28.57 11.12 23.49
CA THR A 20 -28.23 10.79 22.08
C THR A 20 -27.05 9.85 22.12
N SER A 21 -27.35 8.57 22.10
CA SER A 21 -26.42 7.49 21.86
C SER A 21 -25.92 7.58 20.41
N VAL A 22 -24.79 8.21 20.20
CA VAL A 22 -24.01 7.99 18.98
C VAL A 22 -23.20 6.72 19.19
N ALA A 23 -23.75 5.61 18.82
CA ALA A 23 -23.03 4.36 18.63
C ALA A 23 -22.13 4.49 17.39
N ALA A 24 -20.97 5.14 17.54
CA ALA A 24 -19.91 5.06 16.56
C ALA A 24 -19.16 3.74 16.80
N CYS A 25 -19.67 2.65 16.26
CA CYS A 25 -18.88 1.45 16.03
C CYS A 25 -17.85 1.76 14.94
N GLY A 26 -16.74 2.33 15.33
CA GLY A 26 -15.55 2.44 14.51
C GLY A 26 -14.78 1.14 14.58
N SER A 27 -15.15 0.13 13.80
CA SER A 27 -14.25 -0.96 13.46
C SER A 27 -13.20 -0.41 12.51
N SER A 28 -12.05 -0.06 13.06
CA SER A 28 -10.85 0.26 12.27
C SER A 28 -10.28 -1.05 11.73
N SER A 29 -10.91 -1.59 10.71
CA SER A 29 -10.23 -2.51 9.80
C SER A 29 -9.38 -1.65 8.87
N ASN A 30 -8.09 -1.66 9.11
CA ASN A 30 -7.10 -1.00 8.28
C ASN A 30 -6.94 -1.82 6.99
N SER A 31 -7.96 -1.76 6.13
CA SER A 31 -7.85 -2.23 4.77
C SER A 31 -7.28 -1.08 3.97
N SER A 32 -6.08 -1.26 3.41
CA SER A 32 -5.58 -0.45 2.31
C SER A 32 -6.57 -0.61 1.16
N SER A 33 -7.61 0.21 1.15
CA SER A 33 -8.60 0.19 0.08
C SER A 33 -8.01 0.94 -1.10
N SER A 34 -7.79 0.25 -2.21
CA SER A 34 -7.74 0.86 -3.52
C SER A 34 -8.89 1.86 -3.60
N GLY A 35 -8.57 3.16 -3.72
CA GLY A 35 -9.57 4.20 -3.62
C GLY A 35 -10.53 4.11 -4.80
N VAL A 36 -11.83 4.06 -4.52
CA VAL A 36 -12.84 4.28 -5.57
C VAL A 36 -12.91 5.79 -5.81
N THR A 37 -12.57 6.24 -7.01
CA THR A 37 -12.65 7.65 -7.39
C THR A 37 -14.10 8.10 -7.55
N GLU A 38 -14.32 9.39 -7.43
CA GLU A 38 -15.61 10.05 -7.73
C GLU A 38 -16.02 9.71 -9.20
N GLY A 39 -16.96 8.80 -9.35
CA GLY A 39 -17.34 8.23 -10.66
C GLY A 39 -17.34 6.70 -10.72
N GLY A 40 -17.03 6.00 -9.61
CA GLY A 40 -17.12 4.53 -9.52
C GLY A 40 -15.93 3.78 -10.13
N LYS A 41 -14.86 4.48 -10.55
CA LYS A 41 -13.63 3.83 -11.05
C LYS A 41 -12.71 3.46 -9.90
N THR A 42 -12.00 2.35 -10.07
CA THR A 42 -10.91 1.94 -9.17
C THR A 42 -9.64 2.70 -9.55
N GLU A 43 -9.05 3.42 -8.60
CA GLU A 43 -7.73 4.02 -8.79
C GLU A 43 -6.64 3.07 -8.27
N ILE A 44 -5.61 2.84 -9.09
CA ILE A 44 -4.39 2.12 -8.73
C ILE A 44 -3.23 3.11 -8.76
N THR A 45 -2.49 3.19 -7.67
CA THR A 45 -1.30 4.02 -7.56
C THR A 45 -0.05 3.20 -7.83
N VAL A 46 0.84 3.74 -8.68
CA VAL A 46 2.08 3.06 -9.08
C VAL A 46 3.26 4.00 -8.87
N TRP A 47 4.29 3.54 -8.17
CA TRP A 47 5.59 4.22 -8.17
C TRP A 47 6.54 3.53 -9.13
N SER A 48 7.09 4.29 -10.06
CA SER A 48 8.02 3.79 -11.06
C SER A 48 8.86 4.91 -11.65
N TRP A 49 10.12 4.62 -11.92
CA TRP A 49 11.02 5.50 -12.66
C TRP A 49 11.14 5.12 -14.15
N ASP A 50 10.44 4.08 -14.58
CA ASP A 50 10.41 3.71 -16.00
C ASP A 50 9.64 4.76 -16.82
N SER A 51 10.36 5.42 -17.72
CA SER A 51 9.80 6.45 -18.59
C SER A 51 8.82 5.92 -19.64
N THR A 52 8.80 4.62 -19.88
CA THR A 52 7.91 3.97 -20.86
C THR A 52 6.57 3.56 -20.26
N LEU A 53 6.51 3.37 -18.94
CA LEU A 53 5.32 2.92 -18.23
C LEU A 53 4.07 3.77 -18.51
N PRO A 54 4.12 5.12 -18.60
CA PRO A 54 2.94 5.92 -18.89
C PRO A 54 2.26 5.59 -20.24
N ARG A 55 3.02 5.09 -21.19
CA ARG A 55 2.45 4.62 -22.47
C ARG A 55 1.70 3.30 -22.29
N THR A 56 2.30 2.36 -21.60
CA THR A 56 1.68 1.06 -21.28
C THR A 56 0.39 1.25 -20.45
N VAL A 57 0.41 2.18 -19.49
CA VAL A 57 -0.76 2.53 -18.70
C VAL A 57 -1.92 3.01 -19.56
N LYS A 58 -1.69 3.85 -20.55
CA LYS A 58 -2.76 4.30 -21.46
C LYS A 58 -3.42 3.15 -22.23
N ASP A 59 -2.63 2.18 -22.66
CA ASP A 59 -3.16 1.01 -23.34
C ASP A 59 -3.93 0.10 -22.37
N PHE A 60 -3.46 -0.01 -21.12
CA PHE A 60 -4.15 -0.75 -20.07
C PHE A 60 -5.50 -0.10 -19.70
N GLU A 61 -5.54 1.20 -19.45
CA GLU A 61 -6.78 1.94 -19.13
C GLU A 61 -7.80 1.88 -20.27
N LYS A 62 -7.33 1.90 -21.52
CA LYS A 62 -8.20 1.72 -22.70
C LYS A 62 -8.87 0.35 -22.72
N ALA A 63 -8.15 -0.69 -22.31
CA ALA A 63 -8.68 -2.05 -22.21
C ALA A 63 -9.52 -2.27 -20.95
N ASN A 64 -9.32 -1.44 -19.92
CA ASN A 64 -9.97 -1.54 -18.61
C ASN A 64 -10.57 -0.18 -18.20
N PRO A 65 -11.68 0.25 -18.79
CA PRO A 65 -12.20 1.61 -18.64
C PRO A 65 -12.66 1.97 -17.23
N ASP A 66 -12.85 0.98 -16.38
CA ASP A 66 -13.24 1.14 -14.97
C ASP A 66 -12.05 1.26 -14.03
N ILE A 67 -10.82 1.23 -14.57
CA ILE A 67 -9.58 1.38 -13.80
C ILE A 67 -8.86 2.65 -14.25
N THR A 68 -8.34 3.39 -13.29
CA THR A 68 -7.43 4.52 -13.53
C THR A 68 -6.11 4.24 -12.83
N VAL A 69 -4.99 4.47 -13.51
CA VAL A 69 -3.65 4.21 -12.97
C VAL A 69 -2.89 5.52 -12.82
N LYS A 70 -2.56 5.86 -11.59
CA LYS A 70 -1.77 7.04 -11.25
C LYS A 70 -0.30 6.67 -11.09
N VAL A 71 0.52 7.00 -12.09
CA VAL A 71 1.96 6.78 -12.05
C VAL A 71 2.65 7.97 -11.42
N THR A 72 3.50 7.71 -10.43
CA THR A 72 4.35 8.70 -9.76
C THR A 72 5.81 8.25 -9.84
N ASN A 73 6.71 9.15 -10.21
CA ASN A 73 8.13 8.93 -10.05
C ASN A 73 8.55 9.47 -8.68
N ALA A 74 8.77 8.58 -7.73
CA ALA A 74 9.22 8.91 -6.37
C ALA A 74 10.75 8.96 -6.24
N GLY A 75 11.45 8.93 -7.35
CA GLY A 75 12.90 8.86 -7.45
C GLY A 75 13.34 7.56 -8.12
N THR A 76 14.63 7.29 -8.07
CA THR A 76 15.23 6.11 -8.68
C THR A 76 16.00 5.33 -7.61
N ASN A 77 15.91 4.02 -7.61
CA ASN A 77 16.69 3.17 -6.68
C ASN A 77 16.58 3.64 -5.23
N LYS A 78 17.71 3.99 -4.62
CA LYS A 78 17.82 4.41 -3.22
C LYS A 78 16.85 5.53 -2.83
N THR A 79 16.57 6.47 -3.72
CA THR A 79 15.66 7.60 -3.43
C THR A 79 14.23 7.09 -3.30
N GLU A 80 13.78 6.26 -4.23
CA GLU A 80 12.46 5.64 -4.15
C GLU A 80 12.35 4.71 -2.95
N TYR A 81 13.36 3.87 -2.68
CA TYR A 81 13.34 2.97 -1.53
C TYR A 81 13.30 3.72 -0.19
N THR A 82 13.95 4.88 -0.10
CA THR A 82 13.82 5.73 1.09
C THR A 82 12.40 6.24 1.25
N ALA A 83 11.76 6.70 0.18
CA ALA A 83 10.38 7.14 0.21
C ALA A 83 9.42 6.00 0.55
N LEU A 84 9.62 4.82 -0.05
CA LEU A 84 8.82 3.61 0.21
C LEU A 84 8.94 3.18 1.67
N ASN A 85 10.15 3.06 2.20
CA ASN A 85 10.39 2.68 3.60
C ASN A 85 9.74 3.67 4.57
N ASN A 86 9.77 4.97 4.26
CA ASN A 86 9.09 5.98 5.07
C ASN A 86 7.56 5.81 5.05
N ALA A 87 6.98 5.55 3.88
CA ALA A 87 5.55 5.34 3.72
C ALA A 87 5.09 4.05 4.44
N LEU A 88 5.82 2.95 4.28
CA LEU A 88 5.56 1.68 4.97
C LEU A 88 5.66 1.85 6.50
N SER A 89 6.70 2.51 6.98
CA SER A 89 6.87 2.80 8.42
C SER A 89 5.78 3.69 8.99
N ALA A 90 5.26 4.61 8.19
CA ALA A 90 4.15 5.48 8.58
C ALA A 90 2.78 4.79 8.49
N GLY A 91 2.70 3.59 7.90
CA GLY A 91 1.46 2.85 7.67
C GLY A 91 0.50 3.55 6.70
N LYS A 92 1.00 4.47 5.87
CA LYS A 92 0.18 5.22 4.90
C LYS A 92 1.03 5.82 3.79
N GLY A 93 0.41 5.98 2.62
CA GLY A 93 1.06 6.67 1.48
C GLY A 93 1.97 5.76 0.64
N ALA A 94 2.08 4.48 0.95
CA ALA A 94 2.68 3.51 0.05
C ALA A 94 1.77 3.32 -1.19
N PRO A 95 2.34 3.08 -2.37
CA PRO A 95 1.56 2.81 -3.57
C PRO A 95 1.00 1.38 -3.56
N ASP A 96 0.01 1.12 -4.42
CA ASP A 96 -0.50 -0.24 -4.64
C ASP A 96 0.50 -1.12 -5.40
N LEU A 97 1.28 -0.52 -6.30
CA LEU A 97 2.37 -1.17 -7.03
C LEU A 97 3.63 -0.30 -6.98
N VAL A 98 4.76 -0.94 -6.89
CA VAL A 98 6.06 -0.25 -6.86
C VAL A 98 7.08 -0.99 -7.71
N GLN A 99 7.89 -0.25 -8.45
CA GLN A 99 9.06 -0.79 -9.15
C GLN A 99 10.17 -1.05 -8.14
N ILE A 100 10.70 -2.27 -8.12
CA ILE A 100 11.79 -2.68 -7.22
C ILE A 100 12.84 -3.43 -8.04
N GLU A 101 14.10 -3.08 -7.86
CA GLU A 101 15.22 -3.83 -8.44
C GLU A 101 15.33 -5.23 -7.83
N TYR A 102 15.75 -6.20 -8.62
CA TYR A 102 15.88 -7.60 -8.17
C TYR A 102 16.73 -7.77 -6.91
N TYR A 103 17.79 -6.98 -6.76
CA TYR A 103 18.67 -7.06 -5.58
C TYR A 103 18.00 -6.56 -4.29
N ALA A 104 17.03 -5.64 -4.40
CA ALA A 104 16.34 -5.07 -3.27
C ALA A 104 15.07 -5.87 -2.88
N LEU A 105 14.50 -6.61 -3.83
CA LEU A 105 13.24 -7.35 -3.63
C LEU A 105 13.27 -8.29 -2.40
N PRO A 106 14.33 -9.08 -2.13
CA PRO A 106 14.36 -9.97 -0.98
C PRO A 106 14.21 -9.29 0.37
N GLU A 107 14.63 -8.03 0.50
CA GLU A 107 14.50 -7.27 1.74
C GLU A 107 13.01 -7.03 2.08
N TYR A 108 12.22 -6.61 1.10
CA TYR A 108 10.78 -6.38 1.29
C TYR A 108 10.01 -7.69 1.51
N GLN A 109 10.43 -8.76 0.84
CA GLN A 109 9.87 -10.11 1.05
C GLN A 109 10.04 -10.59 2.49
N VAL A 110 11.26 -10.51 3.02
CA VAL A 110 11.58 -10.98 4.39
C VAL A 110 10.83 -10.17 5.44
N ARG A 111 10.60 -8.87 5.19
CA ARG A 111 9.82 -8.01 6.06
C ARG A 111 8.31 -8.20 5.93
N GLY A 112 7.84 -8.96 4.93
CA GLY A 112 6.41 -9.15 4.67
C GLY A 112 5.71 -7.88 4.19
N GLU A 113 6.42 -7.01 3.49
CA GLU A 113 5.94 -5.72 3.00
C GLU A 113 5.43 -5.76 1.57
N ILE A 114 5.58 -6.89 0.90
CA ILE A 114 5.06 -7.17 -0.45
C ILE A 114 4.32 -8.50 -0.45
N GLU A 115 3.31 -8.58 -1.32
CA GLU A 115 2.36 -9.68 -1.38
C GLU A 115 2.91 -10.87 -2.18
N ASP A 116 2.57 -12.11 -1.78
CA ASP A 116 2.79 -13.31 -2.59
C ASP A 116 1.73 -13.38 -3.69
N LEU A 117 2.17 -13.15 -4.91
CA LEU A 117 1.33 -13.12 -6.11
C LEU A 117 0.94 -14.52 -6.60
N SER A 118 1.51 -15.60 -6.07
CA SER A 118 1.18 -16.98 -6.44
C SER A 118 -0.31 -17.27 -6.21
N GLN A 119 -0.89 -16.73 -5.12
CA GLN A 119 -2.31 -16.87 -4.80
C GLN A 119 -3.23 -16.22 -5.85
N PHE A 120 -2.71 -15.28 -6.64
CA PHE A 120 -3.42 -14.64 -7.75
C PHE A 120 -3.06 -15.24 -9.11
N GLY A 121 -2.32 -16.36 -9.11
CA GLY A 121 -1.97 -17.11 -10.32
C GLY A 121 -0.82 -16.49 -11.11
N ALA A 122 0.11 -15.80 -10.47
CA ALA A 122 1.28 -15.22 -11.11
C ALA A 122 2.17 -16.26 -11.80
N ASP A 123 2.19 -17.51 -11.31
CA ASP A 123 3.00 -18.59 -11.90
C ASP A 123 2.69 -18.87 -13.38
N LYS A 124 1.49 -18.57 -13.86
CA LYS A 124 1.11 -18.72 -15.28
C LYS A 124 1.87 -17.79 -16.21
N PHE A 125 2.57 -16.79 -15.69
CA PHE A 125 3.39 -15.87 -16.47
C PHE A 125 4.84 -16.33 -16.62
N SER A 126 5.25 -17.44 -15.98
CA SER A 126 6.63 -17.94 -15.99
C SER A 126 7.22 -18.10 -17.41
N ASP A 127 6.40 -18.57 -18.36
CA ASP A 127 6.84 -18.86 -19.72
C ASP A 127 7.15 -17.59 -20.55
N PHE A 128 6.75 -16.42 -20.08
CA PHE A 128 7.10 -15.14 -20.71
C PHE A 128 8.53 -14.69 -20.39
N TYR A 129 9.21 -15.33 -19.43
CA TYR A 129 10.49 -14.91 -18.91
C TYR A 129 11.56 -15.99 -19.05
N THR A 130 12.82 -15.58 -19.09
CA THR A 130 13.91 -16.57 -18.99
C THR A 130 13.92 -17.17 -17.58
N PRO A 131 14.37 -18.42 -17.40
CA PRO A 131 14.41 -19.07 -16.10
C PRO A 131 15.15 -18.26 -15.02
N GLY A 132 16.25 -17.60 -15.38
CA GLY A 132 17.01 -16.75 -14.46
C GLY A 132 16.24 -15.51 -14.02
N THR A 133 15.60 -14.81 -14.94
CA THR A 133 14.76 -13.64 -14.64
C THR A 133 13.57 -14.03 -13.76
N TRP A 134 12.90 -15.15 -14.09
CA TRP A 134 11.78 -15.64 -13.28
C TRP A 134 12.23 -16.05 -11.88
N ALA A 135 13.40 -16.70 -11.75
CA ALA A 135 13.94 -17.07 -10.45
C ALA A 135 14.22 -15.86 -9.54
N SER A 136 14.57 -14.71 -10.12
CA SER A 136 14.90 -13.48 -9.37
C SER A 136 13.71 -12.87 -8.63
N VAL A 137 12.48 -13.25 -8.95
CA VAL A 137 11.26 -12.75 -8.29
C VAL A 137 10.62 -13.78 -7.37
N LYS A 138 11.28 -14.92 -7.18
CA LYS A 138 10.81 -16.02 -6.33
C LYS A 138 11.58 -16.09 -5.02
N LEU A 139 10.86 -16.37 -3.94
CA LEU A 139 11.43 -16.69 -2.64
C LEU A 139 10.57 -17.74 -1.93
N ASN A 140 11.20 -18.78 -1.37
CA ASN A 140 10.51 -19.84 -0.61
C ASN A 140 9.30 -20.46 -1.32
N GLY A 141 9.32 -20.49 -2.65
CA GLY A 141 8.24 -21.04 -3.47
C GLY A 141 7.18 -20.03 -3.91
N GLY A 142 7.10 -18.86 -3.29
CA GLY A 142 6.20 -17.76 -3.69
C GLY A 142 6.77 -16.91 -4.83
N VAL A 143 5.88 -16.19 -5.52
CA VAL A 143 6.20 -15.20 -6.57
C VAL A 143 5.82 -13.83 -6.03
N TYR A 144 6.79 -12.91 -5.91
CA TYR A 144 6.57 -11.63 -5.25
C TYR A 144 6.62 -10.41 -6.17
N ALA A 145 6.98 -10.63 -7.44
CA ALA A 145 6.94 -9.59 -8.46
C ALA A 145 6.76 -10.21 -9.85
N LEU A 146 6.39 -9.37 -10.82
CA LEU A 146 6.49 -9.70 -12.24
C LEU A 146 7.66 -8.90 -12.82
N PRO A 147 8.62 -9.55 -13.52
CA PRO A 147 9.74 -8.86 -14.13
C PRO A 147 9.29 -7.85 -15.18
N MET A 148 9.86 -6.65 -15.17
CA MET A 148 9.66 -5.65 -16.22
C MET A 148 10.72 -5.75 -17.32
N ASP A 149 11.95 -6.05 -16.92
CA ASP A 149 13.08 -6.18 -17.84
C ASP A 149 14.10 -7.21 -17.36
N SER A 150 15.13 -7.43 -18.13
CA SER A 150 16.29 -8.24 -17.77
C SER A 150 17.53 -7.63 -18.42
N GLY A 151 18.25 -6.80 -17.68
CA GLY A 151 19.49 -6.17 -18.11
C GLY A 151 20.71 -7.05 -17.80
N PRO A 152 21.36 -7.67 -18.78
CA PRO A 152 22.62 -8.38 -18.53
C PRO A 152 23.72 -7.38 -18.17
N MET A 153 24.46 -7.69 -17.08
CA MET A 153 25.71 -6.97 -16.74
C MET A 153 26.90 -7.82 -17.11
N ALA A 154 27.89 -7.22 -17.77
CA ALA A 154 29.17 -7.82 -18.07
C ALA A 154 30.30 -6.92 -17.63
N TRP A 155 31.38 -7.51 -17.13
CA TRP A 155 32.67 -6.82 -16.92
C TRP A 155 33.48 -6.99 -18.20
N LEU A 156 33.94 -5.89 -18.77
CA LEU A 156 34.85 -5.86 -19.93
C LEU A 156 36.29 -5.60 -19.47
#